data_195586a8ba1ae4da047fc13f2cfa6d4a
#
_entry.id   195586a8ba1ae4da047fc13f2cfa6d4a
#
_cell.length_a   1.000
_cell.length_b   1.000
_cell.length_c   1.000
_cell.angle_alpha   90.00
_cell.angle_beta   90.00
_cell.angle_gamma   90.00
#
_symmetry.space_group_name_H-M   'P 1'
#
loop_
_entity.id
_entity.type
_entity.pdbx_description
1 polymer ?
#
loop_
_entity_poly.entity_id
_entity_poly.type
_entity_poly.pdbx_seq_one_letter_code
_entity_poly.pdbx_strand_id
1 'polypeptide(L)'
;MNKYLLLSIFIISGCVNNSYSPDVVKRSDAQKQQYVLLGTIKDITEVTIEGDREAGAGVGALIGGVAGKNVTDSETESDIASLIGGLVGSAIGSEVGSNLTQKDGIELLIETDSGKLISIIQEISSYTYSKNQRVRIIKRNGKSRVVPFE
;
A
#
# COMPACT_ATOMS: atom_id res chain seq x y z
N MET A 1 -4.91 -35.70 -7.23
CA MET A 1 -4.65 -34.25 -7.07
C MET A 1 -3.78 -33.85 -8.26
N ASN A 2 -4.36 -33.09 -9.22
CA ASN A 2 -3.71 -32.82 -10.51
C ASN A 2 -2.50 -31.90 -10.35
N LYS A 3 -1.32 -32.35 -10.78
CA LYS A 3 -0.07 -31.56 -10.75
C LYS A 3 -0.15 -30.23 -11.51
N TYR A 4 -1.14 -30.09 -12.41
CA TYR A 4 -1.42 -28.84 -13.13
C TYR A 4 -2.13 -27.79 -12.28
N LEU A 5 -2.83 -28.19 -11.20
CA LEU A 5 -3.47 -27.26 -10.24
C LEU A 5 -2.41 -26.53 -9.41
N LEU A 6 -1.35 -27.22 -9.02
CA LEU A 6 -0.22 -26.60 -8.29
C LEU A 6 0.58 -25.61 -9.16
N LEU A 7 0.70 -25.89 -10.47
CA LEU A 7 1.38 -24.99 -11.41
C LEU A 7 0.56 -23.72 -11.67
N SER A 8 -0.78 -23.80 -11.62
CA SER A 8 -1.68 -22.66 -11.84
C SER A 8 -1.62 -21.63 -10.67
N ILE A 9 -1.35 -22.07 -9.45
CA ILE A 9 -1.26 -21.19 -8.26
C ILE A 9 0.01 -20.32 -8.30
N PHE A 10 1.06 -20.76 -8.99
CA PHE A 10 2.34 -20.03 -9.04
C PHE A 10 2.35 -18.82 -9.99
N ILE A 11 1.33 -18.66 -10.82
CA ILE A 11 1.27 -17.58 -11.84
C ILE A 11 0.61 -16.30 -11.31
N ILE A 12 -0.01 -16.32 -10.11
CA ILE A 12 -0.80 -15.20 -9.57
C ILE A 12 0.04 -14.28 -8.66
N SER A 13 1.33 -14.50 -8.50
CA SER A 13 2.21 -13.61 -7.74
C SER A 13 2.56 -12.34 -8.53
N GLY A 14 1.55 -11.63 -9.01
CA GLY A 14 1.67 -10.27 -9.51
C GLY A 14 1.87 -9.33 -8.33
N CYS A 15 3.10 -8.93 -8.05
CA CYS A 15 3.40 -7.93 -7.03
C CYS A 15 2.74 -6.60 -7.39
N VAL A 16 1.61 -6.27 -6.76
CA VAL A 16 1.08 -4.91 -6.71
C VAL A 16 1.96 -4.12 -5.75
N ASN A 17 2.96 -3.46 -6.30
CA ASN A 17 3.91 -2.67 -5.51
C ASN A 17 3.41 -1.22 -5.41
N ASN A 18 2.56 -0.94 -4.43
CA ASN A 18 2.16 0.41 -4.05
C ASN A 18 3.13 0.97 -2.99
N SER A 19 4.34 1.30 -3.41
CA SER A 19 5.31 1.94 -2.52
C SER A 19 4.95 3.42 -2.29
N TYR A 20 4.90 3.84 -1.03
CA TYR A 20 4.82 5.23 -0.57
C TYR A 20 6.21 5.78 -0.23
N SER A 21 7.26 5.04 -0.57
CA SER A 21 8.65 5.42 -0.35
C SER A 21 9.04 6.59 -1.25
N PRO A 22 9.69 7.65 -0.72
CA PRO A 22 10.04 8.84 -1.48
C PRO A 22 11.19 8.62 -2.48
N ASP A 23 11.98 7.57 -2.31
CA ASP A 23 13.11 7.21 -3.16
C ASP A 23 12.74 6.28 -4.33
N VAL A 24 11.53 5.70 -4.33
CA VAL A 24 11.04 4.86 -5.41
C VAL A 24 10.16 5.66 -6.38
N VAL A 25 10.59 5.77 -7.62
CA VAL A 25 9.83 6.45 -8.69
C VAL A 25 9.22 5.42 -9.63
N LYS A 26 7.91 5.51 -9.86
CA LYS A 26 7.24 4.62 -10.83
C LYS A 26 7.82 4.84 -12.23
N ARG A 27 8.00 3.76 -13.00
CA ARG A 27 8.49 3.83 -14.38
C ARG A 27 7.66 4.77 -15.27
N SER A 28 6.34 4.82 -15.06
CA SER A 28 5.44 5.73 -15.77
C SER A 28 5.70 7.21 -15.46
N ASP A 29 6.44 7.48 -14.40
CA ASP A 29 6.73 8.82 -13.89
C ASP A 29 8.14 9.29 -14.24
N ALA A 30 8.98 8.40 -14.73
CA ALA A 30 10.30 8.75 -15.25
C ALA A 30 10.18 9.69 -16.47
N GLN A 31 11.15 10.57 -16.63
CA GLN A 31 11.25 11.53 -17.76
C GLN A 31 10.07 12.54 -17.86
N LYS A 32 9.23 12.67 -16.82
CA LYS A 32 8.18 13.69 -16.79
C LYS A 32 8.56 14.83 -15.86
N GLN A 33 8.25 16.05 -16.29
CA GLN A 33 8.45 17.25 -15.49
C GLN A 33 7.58 17.22 -14.23
N GLN A 34 8.16 17.61 -13.10
CA GLN A 34 7.51 17.63 -11.79
C GLN A 34 7.59 19.03 -11.20
N TYR A 35 6.55 19.43 -10.47
CA TYR A 35 6.56 20.70 -9.73
C TYR A 35 7.30 20.50 -8.40
N VAL A 36 8.20 21.43 -8.09
CA VAL A 36 9.01 21.41 -6.87
C VAL A 36 8.71 22.65 -6.05
N LEU A 37 8.42 22.44 -4.77
CA LEU A 37 8.38 23.51 -3.76
C LEU A 37 9.56 23.31 -2.81
N LEU A 38 10.12 24.41 -2.35
CA LEU A 38 11.15 24.39 -1.31
C LEU A 38 10.52 24.73 0.04
N GLY A 39 11.08 24.18 1.11
CA GLY A 39 10.62 24.44 2.46
C GLY A 39 11.61 23.96 3.51
N THR A 40 11.23 24.17 4.76
CA THR A 40 12.00 23.81 5.95
C THR A 40 11.15 22.95 6.87
N ILE A 41 11.69 21.85 7.35
CA ILE A 41 11.00 20.95 8.29
C ILE A 41 10.87 21.66 9.65
N LYS A 42 9.64 21.75 10.15
CA LYS A 42 9.34 22.29 11.48
C LYS A 42 9.19 21.20 12.52
N ASP A 43 8.57 20.09 12.14
CA ASP A 43 8.38 18.94 13.02
C ASP A 43 8.39 17.61 12.27
N ILE A 44 8.68 16.53 13.00
CA ILE A 44 8.75 15.17 12.50
C ILE A 44 8.05 14.28 13.51
N THR A 45 7.05 13.51 13.05
CA THR A 45 6.32 12.55 13.88
C THR A 45 6.33 11.19 13.22
N GLU A 46 6.64 10.15 13.96
CA GLU A 46 6.52 8.78 13.49
C GLU A 46 5.04 8.38 13.43
N VAL A 47 4.64 7.75 12.34
CA VAL A 47 3.28 7.31 12.11
C VAL A 47 3.28 5.92 11.49
N THR A 48 2.17 5.22 11.61
CA THR A 48 1.96 3.97 10.91
C THR A 48 1.05 4.18 9.69
N ILE A 49 1.48 3.74 8.53
CA ILE A 49 0.69 3.74 7.31
C ILE A 49 -0.09 2.44 7.25
N GLU A 50 -1.41 2.54 7.20
CA GLU A 50 -2.30 1.39 7.15
C GLU A 50 -2.01 0.52 5.92
N GLY A 51 -2.07 -0.79 6.09
CA GLY A 51 -1.89 -1.75 5.02
C GLY A 51 -3.13 -1.91 4.11
N ASP A 52 -2.96 -2.65 3.04
CA ASP A 52 -3.96 -2.85 2.00
C ASP A 52 -4.98 -3.94 2.40
N ARG A 53 -6.11 -3.49 2.95
CA ARG A 53 -7.23 -4.37 3.32
C ARG A 53 -7.96 -4.95 2.11
N GLU A 54 -8.04 -4.21 1.01
CA GLU A 54 -8.77 -4.64 -0.18
C GLU A 54 -8.08 -5.80 -0.88
N ALA A 55 -6.76 -5.72 -1.01
CA ALA A 55 -5.97 -6.82 -1.57
C ALA A 55 -6.10 -8.09 -0.73
N GLY A 56 -6.01 -7.97 0.61
CA GLY A 56 -6.19 -9.08 1.53
C GLY A 56 -7.59 -9.66 1.47
N ALA A 57 -8.63 -8.83 1.45
CA ALA A 57 -10.02 -9.25 1.33
C ALA A 57 -10.27 -10.02 0.03
N GLY A 58 -9.75 -9.54 -1.10
CA GLY A 58 -9.88 -10.18 -2.40
C GLY A 58 -9.28 -11.59 -2.43
N VAL A 59 -8.05 -11.73 -1.95
CA VAL A 59 -7.38 -13.04 -1.85
C VAL A 59 -8.13 -13.96 -0.89
N GLY A 60 -8.53 -13.46 0.28
CA GLY A 60 -9.29 -14.22 1.26
C GLY A 60 -10.65 -14.69 0.75
N ALA A 61 -11.37 -13.85 0.00
CA ALA A 61 -12.64 -14.22 -0.64
C ALA A 61 -12.48 -15.35 -1.65
N LEU A 62 -11.43 -15.29 -2.48
CA LEU A 62 -11.13 -16.34 -3.47
C LEU A 62 -10.83 -17.69 -2.78
N ILE A 63 -9.94 -17.68 -1.79
CA ILE A 63 -9.57 -18.89 -1.05
C ILE A 63 -10.77 -19.46 -0.30
N GLY A 64 -11.51 -18.60 0.43
CA GLY A 64 -12.67 -18.99 1.19
C GLY A 64 -13.82 -19.51 0.32
N GLY A 65 -14.05 -18.87 -0.83
CA GLY A 65 -15.06 -19.30 -1.79
C GLY A 65 -14.75 -20.67 -2.39
N VAL A 66 -13.50 -20.91 -2.79
CA VAL A 66 -13.04 -22.22 -3.30
C VAL A 66 -13.11 -23.30 -2.22
N ALA A 67 -12.70 -22.96 -0.98
CA ALA A 67 -12.79 -23.89 0.14
C ALA A 67 -14.25 -24.26 0.44
N GLY A 68 -15.15 -23.25 0.50
CA GLY A 68 -16.58 -23.46 0.72
C GLY A 68 -17.23 -24.32 -0.35
N LYS A 69 -16.86 -24.15 -1.60
CA LYS A 69 -17.40 -24.93 -2.72
C LYS A 69 -17.09 -26.44 -2.64
N ASN A 70 -16.02 -26.80 -1.94
CA ASN A 70 -15.60 -28.22 -1.82
C ASN A 70 -16.09 -28.90 -0.54
N VAL A 71 -17.02 -28.27 0.23
CA VAL A 71 -17.51 -28.82 1.51
C VAL A 71 -18.64 -29.83 1.30
N THR A 72 -19.37 -29.75 0.19
CA THR A 72 -20.54 -30.62 -0.08
C THR A 72 -20.59 -31.04 -1.54
N ASP A 73 -21.21 -32.20 -1.82
CA ASP A 73 -21.36 -32.75 -3.17
C ASP A 73 -22.64 -32.24 -3.88
N SER A 74 -23.50 -31.50 -3.17
CA SER A 74 -24.74 -30.92 -3.73
C SER A 74 -24.45 -29.55 -4.35
N GLU A 75 -24.81 -29.33 -5.63
CA GLU A 75 -24.55 -28.06 -6.33
C GLU A 75 -25.13 -26.84 -5.60
N THR A 76 -26.37 -26.91 -5.15
CA THR A 76 -27.04 -25.77 -4.47
C THR A 76 -26.42 -25.46 -3.10
N GLU A 77 -26.07 -26.49 -2.34
CA GLU A 77 -25.43 -26.32 -1.03
C GLU A 77 -23.97 -25.85 -1.20
N SER A 78 -23.30 -26.32 -2.23
CA SER A 78 -21.94 -25.91 -2.60
C SER A 78 -21.87 -24.41 -2.97
N ASP A 79 -22.86 -23.88 -3.68
CA ASP A 79 -22.90 -22.45 -4.04
C ASP A 79 -23.14 -21.58 -2.79
N ILE A 80 -24.04 -21.99 -1.90
CA ILE A 80 -24.26 -21.29 -0.62
C ILE A 80 -23.02 -21.34 0.27
N ALA A 81 -22.39 -22.50 0.38
CA ALA A 81 -21.17 -22.70 1.15
C ALA A 81 -19.99 -21.87 0.58
N SER A 82 -19.91 -21.73 -0.76
CA SER A 82 -18.95 -20.88 -1.43
C SER A 82 -19.14 -19.40 -1.10
N LEU A 83 -20.39 -18.91 -1.09
CA LEU A 83 -20.68 -17.52 -0.71
C LEU A 83 -20.31 -17.24 0.74
N ILE A 84 -20.68 -18.12 1.66
CA ILE A 84 -20.35 -17.97 3.09
C ILE A 84 -18.82 -18.05 3.26
N GLY A 85 -18.15 -19.00 2.63
CA GLY A 85 -16.71 -19.16 2.67
C GLY A 85 -16.00 -17.94 2.12
N GLY A 86 -16.49 -17.35 1.03
CA GLY A 86 -15.97 -16.12 0.43
C GLY A 86 -16.10 -14.92 1.38
N LEU A 87 -17.25 -14.75 2.05
CA LEU A 87 -17.45 -13.66 3.01
C LEU A 87 -16.55 -13.79 4.24
N VAL A 88 -16.47 -14.98 4.83
CA VAL A 88 -15.60 -15.24 5.98
C VAL A 88 -14.12 -15.10 5.57
N GLY A 89 -13.74 -15.66 4.43
CA GLY A 89 -12.39 -15.54 3.89
C GLY A 89 -12.00 -14.09 3.59
N SER A 90 -12.92 -13.30 3.06
CA SER A 90 -12.71 -11.86 2.84
C SER A 90 -12.45 -11.10 4.15
N ALA A 91 -13.24 -11.36 5.20
CA ALA A 91 -13.08 -10.71 6.50
C ALA A 91 -11.72 -11.04 7.14
N ILE A 92 -11.34 -12.32 7.16
CA ILE A 92 -10.03 -12.76 7.68
C ILE A 92 -8.90 -12.24 6.80
N GLY A 93 -9.05 -12.34 5.49
CA GLY A 93 -8.04 -11.90 4.52
C GLY A 93 -7.78 -10.39 4.57
N SER A 94 -8.80 -9.57 4.84
CA SER A 94 -8.63 -8.12 5.00
C SER A 94 -7.76 -7.77 6.20
N GLU A 95 -7.98 -8.44 7.33
CA GLU A 95 -7.20 -8.23 8.55
C GLU A 95 -5.75 -8.67 8.37
N VAL A 96 -5.54 -9.87 7.82
CA VAL A 96 -4.21 -10.40 7.53
C VAL A 96 -3.48 -9.53 6.51
N GLY A 97 -4.16 -9.14 5.43
CA GLY A 97 -3.59 -8.29 4.37
C GLY A 97 -3.17 -6.92 4.91
N SER A 98 -4.01 -6.29 5.75
CA SER A 98 -3.67 -5.04 6.41
C SER A 98 -2.40 -5.16 7.25
N ASN A 99 -2.33 -6.17 8.12
CA ASN A 99 -1.19 -6.35 9.02
C ASN A 99 0.12 -6.68 8.28
N LEU A 100 0.05 -7.47 7.19
CA LEU A 100 1.23 -7.84 6.42
C LEU A 100 1.77 -6.73 5.52
N THR A 101 0.92 -5.77 5.13
CA THR A 101 1.29 -4.68 4.22
C THR A 101 1.41 -3.33 4.90
N GLN A 102 1.17 -3.27 6.22
CA GLN A 102 1.41 -2.10 7.06
C GLN A 102 2.86 -1.64 6.97
N LYS A 103 3.07 -0.32 6.96
CA LYS A 103 4.39 0.29 6.82
C LYS A 103 4.65 1.35 7.88
N ASP A 104 5.88 1.43 8.30
CA ASP A 104 6.34 2.56 9.11
C ASP A 104 6.48 3.80 8.24
N GLY A 105 5.96 4.90 8.70
CA GLY A 105 5.96 6.18 8.02
C GLY A 105 6.38 7.32 8.92
N ILE A 106 6.59 8.46 8.30
CA ILE A 106 6.84 9.73 8.98
C ILE A 106 5.89 10.80 8.46
N GLU A 107 5.39 11.61 9.37
CA GLU A 107 4.70 12.85 9.08
C GLU A 107 5.71 14.00 9.21
N LEU A 108 5.87 14.76 8.14
CA LEU A 108 6.76 15.92 8.06
C LEU A 108 5.93 17.18 8.00
N LEU A 109 5.98 17.99 9.06
CA LEU A 109 5.43 19.34 9.06
C LEU A 109 6.46 20.30 8.45
N ILE A 110 6.10 20.94 7.34
CA ILE A 110 7.02 21.75 6.54
C ILE A 110 6.43 23.16 6.36
N GLU A 111 7.24 24.15 6.63
CA GLU A 111 6.98 25.53 6.21
C GLU A 111 7.62 25.74 4.84
N THR A 112 6.79 26.04 3.84
CA THR A 112 7.27 26.37 2.49
C THR A 112 7.87 27.78 2.48
N ASP A 113 8.71 28.08 1.48
CA ASP A 113 9.30 29.43 1.31
C ASP A 113 8.25 30.54 1.09
N SER A 114 7.01 30.16 0.75
CA SER A 114 5.88 31.07 0.70
C SER A 114 5.19 31.31 2.06
N GLY A 115 5.72 30.74 3.16
CA GLY A 115 5.17 30.86 4.51
C GLY A 115 3.99 29.92 4.80
N LYS A 116 3.69 28.96 3.92
CA LYS A 116 2.60 28.01 4.08
C LYS A 116 3.05 26.80 4.86
N LEU A 117 2.32 26.44 5.92
CA LEU A 117 2.53 25.17 6.62
C LEU A 117 1.76 24.06 5.90
N ILE A 118 2.45 22.97 5.64
CA ILE A 118 1.88 21.75 5.05
C ILE A 118 2.40 20.52 5.79
N SER A 119 1.57 19.50 5.92
CA SER A 119 1.97 18.19 6.43
C SER A 119 1.98 17.17 5.30
N ILE A 120 3.01 16.33 5.26
CA ILE A 120 3.16 15.24 4.29
C ILE A 120 3.54 13.96 5.03
N ILE A 121 2.74 12.92 4.83
CA ILE A 121 3.01 11.58 5.34
C ILE A 121 3.64 10.75 4.21
N GLN A 122 4.75 10.10 4.50
CA GLN A 122 5.42 9.20 3.57
C GLN A 122 6.06 8.02 4.30
N GLU A 123 6.32 6.92 3.58
CA GLU A 123 7.02 5.75 4.10
C GLU A 123 8.46 6.13 4.48
N ILE A 124 8.98 5.53 5.55
CA ILE A 124 10.39 5.68 5.92
C ILE A 124 11.26 5.12 4.79
N SER A 125 12.28 5.87 4.42
CA SER A 125 13.20 5.56 3.33
C SER A 125 14.65 5.61 3.80
N SER A 126 15.58 5.52 2.87
CA SER A 126 17.00 5.72 3.14
C SER A 126 17.37 7.14 3.60
N TYR A 127 16.46 8.11 3.42
CA TYR A 127 16.70 9.49 3.83
C TYR A 127 16.47 9.68 5.33
N THR A 128 17.41 10.37 5.96
CA THR A 128 17.28 10.86 7.35
C THR A 128 16.81 12.31 7.33
N TYR A 129 15.84 12.63 8.19
CA TYR A 129 15.29 13.98 8.30
C TYR A 129 15.58 14.56 9.67
N SER A 130 15.76 15.89 9.72
CA SER A 130 16.00 16.64 10.95
C SER A 130 15.16 17.92 10.99
N LYS A 131 14.81 18.39 12.19
CA LYS A 131 14.16 19.70 12.36
C LYS A 131 15.08 20.80 11.82
N ASN A 132 14.48 21.80 11.19
CA ASN A 132 15.13 22.90 10.50
C ASN A 132 15.93 22.52 9.23
N GLN A 133 15.83 21.27 8.77
CA GLN A 133 16.44 20.85 7.52
C GLN A 133 15.68 21.42 6.32
N ARG A 134 16.43 21.87 5.30
CA ARG A 134 15.89 22.26 4.00
C ARG A 134 15.50 21.03 3.18
N VAL A 135 14.33 21.11 2.56
CA VAL A 135 13.79 19.99 1.76
C VAL A 135 13.14 20.48 0.47
N ARG A 136 13.07 19.55 -0.49
CA ARG A 136 12.29 19.69 -1.72
C ARG A 136 11.01 18.89 -1.59
N ILE A 137 9.89 19.52 -1.87
CA ILE A 137 8.60 18.88 -1.96
C ILE A 137 8.29 18.69 -3.45
N ILE A 138 8.30 17.46 -3.90
CA ILE A 138 8.07 17.11 -5.29
C ILE A 138 6.61 16.70 -5.44
N LYS A 139 5.86 17.51 -6.16
CA LYS A 139 4.40 17.33 -6.32
C LYS A 139 4.07 16.81 -7.72
N ARG A 140 3.24 15.75 -7.76
CA ARG A 140 2.81 15.14 -9.03
C ARG A 140 1.51 14.37 -8.87
N ASN A 141 0.55 14.59 -9.77
CA ASN A 141 -0.73 13.87 -9.85
C ASN A 141 -1.43 13.80 -8.47
N GLY A 142 -1.45 14.90 -7.72
CA GLY A 142 -2.05 14.95 -6.38
C GLY A 142 -1.24 14.29 -5.27
N LYS A 143 -0.14 13.60 -5.59
CA LYS A 143 0.79 13.02 -4.61
C LYS A 143 1.98 13.95 -4.39
N SER A 144 2.49 13.98 -3.16
CA SER A 144 3.67 14.74 -2.78
C SER A 144 4.68 13.82 -2.12
N ARG A 145 5.96 14.06 -2.36
CA ARG A 145 7.06 13.42 -1.65
C ARG A 145 8.08 14.45 -1.22
N VAL A 146 8.70 14.21 -0.09
CA VAL A 146 9.74 15.06 0.46
C VAL A 146 11.08 14.38 0.29
N VAL A 147 12.06 15.12 -0.18
CA VAL A 147 13.45 14.67 -0.27
C VAL A 147 14.37 15.76 0.27
N PRO A 148 15.52 15.41 0.89
CA PRO A 148 16.49 16.38 1.34
C PRO A 148 16.92 17.34 0.21
N PHE A 149 17.19 18.58 0.57
CA PHE A 149 17.79 19.56 -0.33
C PHE A 149 19.25 19.72 0.09
N GLU A 150 20.12 19.09 -0.67
CA GLU A 150 21.57 19.22 -0.55
C GLU A 150 22.04 20.41 -1.37
#